data_713b8a4d96de9e40ddb6889fc44cbe14
#
_entry.id   713b8a4d96de9e40ddb6889fc44cbe14
#
_cell.length_a   1.000
_cell.length_b   1.000
_cell.length_c   1.000
_cell.angle_alpha   90.00
_cell.angle_beta   90.00
_cell.angle_gamma   90.00
#
_symmetry.space_group_name_H-M   'P 1'
#
loop_
_entity.id
_entity.type
_entity.pdbx_description
1 polymer ?
#
loop_
_entity_poly.entity_id
_entity_poly.type
_entity_poly.pdbx_seq_one_letter_code
_entity_poly.pdbx_strand_id
1 'polypeptide(L)'
;QRQMCIRDRYNTDTPFVAIATYYCGGPVVDALIKCYEASGRPAFNIFKLSTAPAMSSILLTLTKTTQIGISAVASLYSWSLNYGNHSALNDLSEMNLTVVKGLFDVSQQSYESETGAQAEWTYSVTIPSFEGVFSPIILSYKDSLGKSHVVQSGIEKMVKLTTGWANLKDMDNFDKVVSIVLYNYPPGKGEIGASYLDVFQSTYDLLVHLSDAGYDIGMNKSDLPSVKELSEWIIYMGNKGTWAQGELNKYVESNWEMLRQHHQLVTQEEFDKLVATNMNQDLYKKMVDYWGDGLGKIMVYNQTYIVIPGLWFGKIFITFQPSRGWEEVKIENYHDLTLPPHQQYVTFYKWLDEVANCDVIINLGTHGTLEWLPGRNVGVHEGDWSFELNLIPTIYPYIVSNPGEAMVARDRIGAMMITHMTPAMAISGLYGNYTKLLNYIDRYNDQVANNVSGNAYEYKKLILELAPSLGFEKPKNGQTFEAWLEDLHTYLDDMQNDFNTYGLHTIGKILSGEELIEEVITIITSRTTVYNLSLIHI
;
A
#
# COMPACT_ATOMS: atom_id res chain seq x y z
N GLN A 1 35.66 -8.31 26.66
CA GLN A 1 36.26 -6.96 26.55
C GLN A 1 35.44 -6.02 25.64
N ARG A 2 34.88 -6.50 24.50
CA ARG A 2 34.03 -5.65 23.63
C ARG A 2 32.64 -5.36 24.21
N GLN A 3 32.06 -6.22 25.03
CA GLN A 3 30.80 -5.93 25.74
C GLN A 3 30.95 -4.77 26.76
N MET A 4 32.12 -4.64 27.39
CA MET A 4 32.41 -3.49 28.28
C MET A 4 32.42 -2.17 27.52
N CYS A 5 33.00 -2.13 26.31
CA CYS A 5 33.07 -0.89 25.51
C CYS A 5 31.71 -0.38 25.02
N ILE A 6 30.71 -1.25 24.87
CA ILE A 6 29.34 -0.85 24.49
C ILE A 6 28.64 -0.24 25.70
N ARG A 7 28.71 -0.87 26.88
CA ARG A 7 28.11 -0.35 28.12
C ARG A 7 28.65 1.01 28.56
N ASP A 8 29.90 1.28 28.31
CA ASP A 8 30.55 2.54 28.73
C ASP A 8 30.22 3.74 27.83
N ARG A 9 29.69 3.50 26.60
CA ARG A 9 29.38 4.55 25.62
C ARG A 9 27.93 4.96 25.57
N TYR A 10 27.02 4.06 25.93
CA TYR A 10 25.58 4.28 25.79
C TYR A 10 24.88 4.02 27.12
N ASN A 11 23.84 4.80 27.39
CA ASN A 11 22.87 4.46 28.42
C ASN A 11 22.28 3.10 28.07
N THR A 12 22.43 2.11 28.94
CA THR A 12 22.03 0.71 28.69
C THR A 12 20.52 0.53 28.61
N ASP A 13 19.75 1.55 28.94
CA ASP A 13 18.27 1.51 28.93
C ASP A 13 17.67 1.71 27.53
N THR A 14 18.43 2.25 26.57
CA THR A 14 17.98 2.42 25.19
C THR A 14 18.35 1.19 24.35
N PRO A 15 17.36 0.51 23.75
CA PRO A 15 17.63 -0.61 22.87
C PRO A 15 18.38 -0.22 21.60
N PHE A 16 19.10 -1.16 21.03
CA PHE A 16 20.02 -0.99 19.92
C PHE A 16 19.40 -1.32 18.56
N VAL A 17 19.93 -0.72 17.51
CA VAL A 17 19.82 -1.23 16.14
C VAL A 17 21.02 -2.15 15.86
N ALA A 18 20.76 -3.37 15.41
CA ALA A 18 21.80 -4.29 15.01
C ALA A 18 22.10 -4.14 13.50
N ILE A 19 23.36 -3.95 13.13
CA ILE A 19 23.81 -3.94 11.72
C ILE A 19 24.35 -5.34 11.42
N ALA A 20 23.58 -6.14 10.67
CA ALA A 20 23.94 -7.51 10.34
C ALA A 20 24.73 -7.58 9.03
N THR A 21 25.97 -8.08 9.10
CA THR A 21 26.92 -8.09 7.97
C THR A 21 27.72 -9.39 7.86
N TYR A 22 28.37 -9.58 6.71
CA TYR A 22 29.38 -10.64 6.52
C TYR A 22 30.77 -10.24 7.05
N TYR A 23 31.02 -8.94 7.27
CA TYR A 23 32.33 -8.39 7.57
C TYR A 23 32.31 -7.61 8.88
N CYS A 24 33.48 -7.54 9.55
CA CYS A 24 33.60 -6.89 10.84
C CYS A 24 33.74 -5.35 10.77
N GLY A 25 33.49 -4.73 9.64
CA GLY A 25 33.60 -3.29 9.44
C GLY A 25 33.71 -2.95 7.96
N GLY A 26 33.99 -1.69 7.65
CA GLY A 26 34.14 -1.17 6.30
C GLY A 26 33.45 0.18 6.13
N PRO A 27 33.63 0.88 5.00
CA PRO A 27 33.17 2.24 4.83
C PRO A 27 31.64 2.40 5.04
N VAL A 28 30.83 1.44 4.59
CA VAL A 28 29.37 1.46 4.76
C VAL A 28 29.00 1.28 6.23
N VAL A 29 29.60 0.32 6.94
CA VAL A 29 29.33 0.06 8.36
C VAL A 29 29.76 1.27 9.21
N ASP A 30 30.93 1.84 8.92
CA ASP A 30 31.43 3.02 9.62
C ASP A 30 30.50 4.24 9.40
N ALA A 31 30.00 4.43 8.18
CA ALA A 31 29.05 5.49 7.86
C ALA A 31 27.70 5.28 8.59
N LEU A 32 27.17 4.05 8.60
CA LEU A 32 25.94 3.72 9.35
C LEU A 32 26.12 4.00 10.84
N ILE A 33 27.19 3.51 11.47
CA ILE A 33 27.43 3.72 12.91
C ILE A 33 27.49 5.21 13.23
N LYS A 34 28.24 6.00 12.45
CA LYS A 34 28.33 7.46 12.64
C LYS A 34 26.98 8.14 12.51
N CYS A 35 26.18 7.74 11.53
CA CYS A 35 24.86 8.32 11.32
C CYS A 35 23.89 7.94 12.45
N TYR A 36 23.92 6.69 12.96
CA TYR A 36 23.14 6.30 14.14
C TYR A 36 23.58 7.07 15.39
N GLU A 37 24.89 7.23 15.62
CA GLU A 37 25.42 8.04 16.72
C GLU A 37 24.92 9.50 16.65
N ALA A 38 24.93 10.09 15.45
CA ALA A 38 24.44 11.44 15.21
C ALA A 38 22.92 11.57 15.45
N SER A 39 22.14 10.53 15.19
CA SER A 39 20.70 10.49 15.47
C SER A 39 20.35 10.19 16.94
N GLY A 40 21.36 9.93 17.77
CA GLY A 40 21.17 9.54 19.18
C GLY A 40 20.70 8.09 19.38
N ARG A 41 20.62 7.28 18.32
CA ARG A 41 20.22 5.87 18.39
C ARG A 41 21.45 4.98 18.51
N PRO A 42 21.61 4.17 19.56
CA PRO A 42 22.75 3.26 19.67
C PRO A 42 22.68 2.15 18.62
N ALA A 43 23.81 1.84 17.99
CA ALA A 43 23.91 0.77 17.01
C ALA A 43 25.22 -0.01 17.16
N PHE A 44 25.19 -1.28 16.76
CA PHE A 44 26.40 -2.10 16.74
C PHE A 44 26.41 -3.05 15.54
N ASN A 45 27.61 -3.37 15.05
CA ASN A 45 27.78 -4.31 13.95
C ASN A 45 27.87 -5.74 14.48
N ILE A 46 27.06 -6.64 13.91
CA ILE A 46 27.14 -8.08 14.10
C ILE A 46 27.61 -8.71 12.79
N PHE A 47 28.68 -9.48 12.85
CA PHE A 47 29.15 -10.26 11.72
C PHE A 47 29.38 -11.71 12.13
N LYS A 48 29.25 -12.64 11.19
CA LYS A 48 29.48 -14.05 11.44
C LYS A 48 30.60 -14.61 10.56
N LEU A 49 31.34 -15.56 11.12
CA LEU A 49 32.23 -16.41 10.35
C LEU A 49 31.42 -17.50 9.63
N SER A 50 31.96 -18.07 8.56
CA SER A 50 31.28 -19.08 7.73
C SER A 50 30.81 -20.33 8.51
N THR A 51 31.51 -20.68 9.58
CA THR A 51 31.21 -21.83 10.47
C THR A 51 30.27 -21.48 11.64
N ALA A 52 29.89 -20.21 11.78
CA ALA A 52 29.03 -19.78 12.88
C ALA A 52 27.56 -20.16 12.64
N PRO A 53 26.72 -20.19 13.68
CA PRO A 53 25.26 -20.34 13.55
C PRO A 53 24.65 -19.29 12.60
N ALA A 54 23.41 -19.50 12.18
CA ALA A 54 22.67 -18.55 11.37
C ALA A 54 22.59 -17.18 12.03
N MET A 55 22.51 -16.10 11.25
CA MET A 55 22.45 -14.73 11.79
C MET A 55 21.22 -14.51 12.67
N SER A 56 20.04 -15.05 12.29
CA SER A 56 18.84 -14.98 13.11
C SER A 56 19.01 -15.62 14.48
N SER A 57 19.65 -16.78 14.53
CA SER A 57 19.93 -17.49 15.79
C SER A 57 20.96 -16.76 16.67
N ILE A 58 21.91 -16.07 16.06
CA ILE A 58 22.87 -15.21 16.79
C ILE A 58 22.13 -14.03 17.44
N LEU A 59 21.25 -13.36 16.68
CA LEU A 59 20.43 -12.25 17.17
C LEU A 59 19.54 -12.71 18.33
N LEU A 60 18.86 -13.84 18.19
CA LEU A 60 18.01 -14.43 19.22
C LEU A 60 18.81 -14.77 20.50
N THR A 61 19.99 -15.37 20.33
CA THR A 61 20.88 -15.68 21.45
C THR A 61 21.32 -14.41 22.18
N LEU A 62 21.73 -13.38 21.46
CA LEU A 62 22.12 -12.10 22.05
C LEU A 62 20.98 -11.47 22.84
N THR A 63 19.78 -11.42 22.26
CA THR A 63 18.60 -10.86 22.93
C THR A 63 18.26 -11.62 24.22
N LYS A 64 18.35 -12.96 24.21
CA LYS A 64 18.02 -13.80 25.37
C LYS A 64 19.09 -13.82 26.46
N THR A 65 20.37 -13.71 26.10
CA THR A 65 21.48 -14.00 27.04
C THR A 65 22.18 -12.76 27.57
N THR A 66 22.11 -11.61 26.89
CA THR A 66 22.93 -10.43 27.21
C THR A 66 22.17 -9.28 27.82
N GLN A 67 20.86 -9.33 27.95
CA GLN A 67 19.99 -8.22 28.34
C GLN A 67 20.16 -6.96 27.43
N ILE A 68 20.78 -7.12 26.27
CA ILE A 68 20.86 -6.07 25.26
C ILE A 68 19.56 -6.10 24.47
N GLY A 69 18.73 -5.08 24.63
CA GLY A 69 17.53 -4.91 23.80
C GLY A 69 17.94 -4.63 22.35
N ILE A 70 17.38 -5.36 21.40
CA ILE A 70 17.46 -5.06 19.96
C ILE A 70 16.07 -4.67 19.49
N SER A 71 15.94 -3.49 18.86
CA SER A 71 14.64 -2.98 18.41
C SER A 71 14.41 -3.12 16.93
N ALA A 72 15.48 -3.03 16.12
CA ALA A 72 15.43 -3.23 14.67
C ALA A 72 16.77 -3.76 14.15
N VAL A 73 16.77 -4.25 12.92
CA VAL A 73 17.97 -4.76 12.24
C VAL A 73 18.13 -4.07 10.88
N ALA A 74 19.32 -3.52 10.65
CA ALA A 74 19.80 -3.10 9.34
C ALA A 74 20.58 -4.27 8.71
N SER A 75 19.97 -4.99 7.77
CA SER A 75 20.57 -6.19 7.19
C SER A 75 21.29 -5.89 5.87
N LEU A 76 22.60 -6.12 5.86
CA LEU A 76 23.44 -6.06 4.66
C LEU A 76 23.65 -7.47 4.05
N TYR A 77 22.89 -8.47 4.50
CA TYR A 77 22.99 -9.82 3.96
C TYR A 77 22.34 -9.90 2.58
N SER A 78 23.10 -10.38 1.60
CA SER A 78 22.58 -10.98 0.37
C SER A 78 22.21 -12.42 0.67
N TRP A 79 21.28 -13.00 -0.07
CA TRP A 79 20.77 -14.33 0.19
C TRP A 79 20.05 -14.43 1.55
N SER A 80 20.05 -15.57 2.18
CA SER A 80 19.33 -15.86 3.41
C SER A 80 20.09 -15.42 4.67
N LEU A 81 19.39 -14.88 5.66
CA LEU A 81 19.89 -14.69 7.02
C LEU A 81 20.19 -16.04 7.70
N ASN A 82 19.54 -17.09 7.25
CA ASN A 82 19.59 -18.42 7.83
C ASN A 82 19.85 -19.50 6.78
N TYR A 83 20.93 -19.37 6.07
CA TYR A 83 21.29 -20.24 4.94
C TYR A 83 21.04 -21.73 5.23
N GLY A 84 20.00 -22.29 4.57
CA GLY A 84 19.66 -23.72 4.63
C GLY A 84 18.75 -24.17 5.78
N ASN A 85 18.25 -23.27 6.62
CA ASN A 85 17.34 -23.60 7.71
C ASN A 85 16.14 -22.64 7.76
N HIS A 86 14.92 -23.14 7.95
CA HIS A 86 13.67 -22.37 7.89
C HIS A 86 13.34 -21.58 9.18
N SER A 87 14.27 -21.46 10.12
CA SER A 87 14.01 -20.84 11.41
C SER A 87 14.09 -19.31 11.44
N ALA A 88 14.58 -18.62 10.40
CA ALA A 88 14.78 -17.18 10.43
C ALA A 88 13.49 -16.40 10.72
N LEU A 89 12.38 -16.75 10.08
CA LEU A 89 11.07 -16.12 10.35
C LEU A 89 10.62 -16.34 11.78
N ASN A 90 10.80 -17.56 12.31
CA ASN A 90 10.43 -17.88 13.69
C ASN A 90 11.30 -17.11 14.69
N ASP A 91 12.62 -17.07 14.48
CA ASP A 91 13.55 -16.35 15.33
C ASP A 91 13.24 -14.84 15.36
N LEU A 92 12.99 -14.24 14.19
CA LEU A 92 12.67 -12.81 14.06
C LEU A 92 11.29 -12.48 14.65
N SER A 93 10.30 -13.36 14.43
CA SER A 93 8.96 -13.23 15.02
C SER A 93 8.98 -13.33 16.54
N GLU A 94 9.74 -14.28 17.10
CA GLU A 94 9.90 -14.42 18.55
C GLU A 94 10.53 -13.18 19.19
N MET A 95 11.45 -12.53 18.49
CA MET A 95 12.08 -11.28 18.93
C MET A 95 11.23 -10.03 18.63
N ASN A 96 10.17 -10.16 17.84
CA ASN A 96 9.40 -9.02 17.30
C ASN A 96 10.33 -7.97 16.66
N LEU A 97 11.17 -8.40 15.70
CA LEU A 97 12.16 -7.56 15.05
C LEU A 97 11.78 -7.23 13.61
N THR A 98 11.84 -5.96 13.28
CA THR A 98 11.80 -5.46 11.93
C THR A 98 13.19 -5.49 11.31
N VAL A 99 13.31 -5.97 10.07
CA VAL A 99 14.58 -6.09 9.35
C VAL A 99 14.54 -5.30 8.05
N VAL A 100 15.26 -4.20 8.00
CA VAL A 100 15.38 -3.32 6.82
C VAL A 100 16.58 -3.73 5.99
N LYS A 101 16.40 -3.81 4.67
CA LYS A 101 17.41 -4.27 3.73
C LYS A 101 18.36 -3.16 3.27
N GLY A 102 19.65 -3.30 3.50
CA GLY A 102 20.71 -2.51 2.88
C GLY A 102 21.35 -3.23 1.70
N LEU A 103 21.40 -2.59 0.54
CA LEU A 103 22.15 -3.03 -0.63
C LEU A 103 23.51 -2.35 -0.62
N PHE A 104 24.57 -3.13 -0.61
CA PHE A 104 25.92 -2.59 -0.63
C PHE A 104 26.69 -3.12 -1.82
N ASP A 105 27.60 -2.29 -2.33
CA ASP A 105 28.48 -2.62 -3.45
C ASP A 105 27.72 -3.11 -4.71
N VAL A 106 26.53 -2.52 -4.99
CA VAL A 106 25.89 -2.73 -6.29
C VAL A 106 26.82 -2.25 -7.42
N SER A 107 26.70 -2.80 -8.62
CA SER A 107 27.53 -2.33 -9.74
C SER A 107 27.21 -0.87 -10.08
N GLN A 108 28.20 -0.08 -10.50
CA GLN A 108 27.97 1.29 -10.95
C GLN A 108 26.93 1.33 -12.07
N GLN A 109 26.98 0.36 -12.99
CA GLN A 109 25.99 0.26 -14.07
C GLN A 109 24.56 0.10 -13.53
N SER A 110 24.35 -0.73 -12.49
CA SER A 110 23.04 -0.91 -11.83
C SER A 110 22.61 0.34 -11.08
N TYR A 111 23.53 1.02 -10.42
CA TYR A 111 23.26 2.26 -9.68
C TYR A 111 22.83 3.41 -10.61
N GLU A 112 23.51 3.57 -11.74
CA GLU A 112 23.23 4.63 -12.72
C GLU A 112 22.08 4.28 -13.68
N SER A 113 21.61 3.02 -13.69
CA SER A 113 20.55 2.56 -14.60
C SER A 113 19.22 3.26 -14.32
N GLU A 114 18.53 3.71 -15.36
CA GLU A 114 17.16 4.24 -15.24
C GLU A 114 16.14 3.20 -14.79
N THR A 115 16.41 1.91 -15.00
CA THR A 115 15.56 0.81 -14.53
C THR A 115 15.99 0.27 -13.16
N GLY A 116 17.13 0.70 -12.64
CA GLY A 116 17.66 0.39 -11.31
C GLY A 116 18.46 -0.91 -11.22
N ALA A 117 18.68 -1.41 -10.00
CA ALA A 117 19.57 -2.49 -9.65
C ALA A 117 18.96 -3.89 -9.95
N GLN A 118 18.58 -4.18 -11.19
CA GLN A 118 17.92 -5.44 -11.58
C GLN A 118 18.82 -6.68 -11.41
N ALA A 119 20.10 -6.56 -11.72
CA ALA A 119 21.03 -7.68 -11.66
C ALA A 119 21.20 -8.25 -10.25
N GLU A 120 21.23 -7.38 -9.25
CA GLU A 120 21.43 -7.73 -7.84
C GLU A 120 20.10 -8.11 -7.15
N TRP A 121 18.95 -7.85 -7.78
CA TRP A 121 17.64 -7.89 -7.12
C TRP A 121 17.27 -9.26 -6.60
N THR A 122 17.46 -10.31 -7.41
CA THR A 122 17.04 -11.67 -7.05
C THR A 122 17.69 -12.16 -5.76
N TYR A 123 19.02 -12.06 -5.64
CA TYR A 123 19.74 -12.61 -4.51
C TYR A 123 19.86 -11.64 -3.33
N SER A 124 19.75 -10.34 -3.59
CA SER A 124 19.89 -9.33 -2.52
C SER A 124 18.56 -8.85 -1.95
N VAL A 125 17.45 -9.00 -2.67
CA VAL A 125 16.13 -8.53 -2.23
C VAL A 125 15.11 -9.66 -2.20
N THR A 126 14.87 -10.34 -3.35
CA THR A 126 13.79 -11.33 -3.43
C THR A 126 14.01 -12.49 -2.46
N ILE A 127 15.22 -13.07 -2.41
CA ILE A 127 15.49 -14.19 -1.49
C ILE A 127 15.39 -13.77 -0.02
N PRO A 128 16.05 -12.69 0.44
CA PRO A 128 15.87 -12.21 1.82
C PRO A 128 14.43 -11.89 2.19
N SER A 129 13.62 -11.46 1.23
CA SER A 129 12.21 -11.11 1.50
C SER A 129 11.34 -12.29 1.94
N PHE A 130 11.70 -13.53 1.56
CA PHE A 130 11.04 -14.72 2.07
C PHE A 130 11.25 -14.94 3.58
N GLU A 131 12.23 -14.27 4.16
CA GLU A 131 12.54 -14.27 5.59
C GLU A 131 12.04 -13.02 6.31
N GLY A 132 11.18 -12.20 5.68
CA GLY A 132 10.62 -10.98 6.26
C GLY A 132 11.56 -9.77 6.17
N VAL A 133 12.63 -9.83 5.39
CA VAL A 133 13.50 -8.67 5.12
C VAL A 133 12.87 -7.83 4.02
N PHE A 134 12.73 -6.52 4.24
CA PHE A 134 12.04 -5.62 3.31
C PHE A 134 12.70 -4.23 3.24
N SER A 135 12.11 -3.28 2.49
CA SER A 135 12.60 -1.90 2.35
C SER A 135 14.04 -1.81 1.85
N PRO A 136 14.31 -2.24 0.60
CA PRO A 136 15.67 -2.25 0.05
C PRO A 136 16.18 -0.83 -0.22
N ILE A 137 17.37 -0.50 0.34
CA ILE A 137 18.02 0.81 0.25
C ILE A 137 19.44 0.62 -0.23
N ILE A 138 19.86 1.34 -1.30
CA ILE A 138 21.25 1.31 -1.79
C ILE A 138 22.14 2.13 -0.87
N LEU A 139 23.15 1.49 -0.29
CA LEU A 139 24.12 2.09 0.64
C LEU A 139 25.48 2.38 0.00
N SER A 140 25.84 1.62 -1.03
CA SER A 140 27.09 1.85 -1.79
C SER A 140 27.03 1.17 -3.16
N TYR A 141 27.86 1.66 -4.06
CA TYR A 141 28.12 1.02 -5.35
C TYR A 141 29.62 0.86 -5.58
N LYS A 142 29.99 -0.07 -6.45
CA LYS A 142 31.38 -0.28 -6.93
C LYS A 142 31.56 0.28 -8.32
N ASP A 143 32.60 1.09 -8.50
CA ASP A 143 33.01 1.56 -9.82
C ASP A 143 33.70 0.44 -10.65
N SER A 144 34.01 0.75 -11.91
CA SER A 144 34.66 -0.17 -12.84
C SER A 144 36.07 -0.64 -12.38
N LEU A 145 36.69 0.08 -11.44
CA LEU A 145 37.96 -0.28 -10.84
C LEU A 145 37.81 -1.12 -9.56
N GLY A 146 36.57 -1.43 -9.16
CA GLY A 146 36.26 -2.19 -7.96
C GLY A 146 36.33 -1.38 -6.65
N LYS A 147 36.43 -0.04 -6.73
CA LYS A 147 36.40 0.85 -5.56
C LYS A 147 34.96 1.06 -5.11
N SER A 148 34.69 0.86 -3.83
CA SER A 148 33.39 1.12 -3.21
C SER A 148 33.19 2.61 -2.94
N HIS A 149 31.99 3.11 -3.29
CA HIS A 149 31.53 4.47 -3.07
C HIS A 149 30.28 4.43 -2.18
N VAL A 150 30.34 5.05 -1.02
CA VAL A 150 29.20 5.16 -0.09
C VAL A 150 28.18 6.14 -0.64
N VAL A 151 26.92 5.76 -0.62
CA VAL A 151 25.76 6.59 -0.97
C VAL A 151 25.22 7.21 0.32
N GLN A 152 25.58 8.45 0.58
CA GLN A 152 25.28 9.12 1.85
C GLN A 152 23.77 9.25 2.10
N SER A 153 22.99 9.60 1.07
CA SER A 153 21.53 9.65 1.13
C SER A 153 20.90 8.30 1.50
N GLY A 154 21.46 7.19 0.99
CA GLY A 154 21.06 5.85 1.36
C GLY A 154 21.37 5.50 2.81
N ILE A 155 22.55 5.92 3.33
CA ILE A 155 22.91 5.77 4.75
C ILE A 155 21.89 6.51 5.65
N GLU A 156 21.61 7.77 5.35
CA GLU A 156 20.64 8.59 6.11
C GLU A 156 19.22 8.00 6.06
N LYS A 157 18.80 7.54 4.90
CA LYS A 157 17.51 6.86 4.71
C LYS A 157 17.41 5.58 5.53
N MET A 158 18.45 4.74 5.50
CA MET A 158 18.51 3.50 6.28
C MET A 158 18.38 3.80 7.77
N VAL A 159 19.16 4.77 8.27
CA VAL A 159 19.13 5.15 9.67
C VAL A 159 17.75 5.72 10.06
N LYS A 160 17.17 6.58 9.24
CA LYS A 160 15.85 7.17 9.50
C LYS A 160 14.78 6.07 9.60
N LEU A 161 14.66 5.20 8.60
CA LEU A 161 13.62 4.16 8.58
C LEU A 161 13.81 3.09 9.65
N THR A 162 15.03 2.60 9.87
CA THR A 162 15.28 1.63 10.94
C THR A 162 15.08 2.21 12.32
N THR A 163 15.42 3.48 12.54
CA THR A 163 15.14 4.19 13.80
C THR A 163 13.63 4.37 14.00
N GLY A 164 12.89 4.71 12.94
CA GLY A 164 11.43 4.80 13.00
C GLY A 164 10.78 3.47 13.40
N TRP A 165 11.17 2.35 12.77
CA TRP A 165 10.70 1.02 13.16
C TRP A 165 11.12 0.63 14.58
N ALA A 166 12.32 1.00 15.01
CA ALA A 166 12.79 0.78 16.38
C ALA A 166 11.96 1.59 17.38
N ASN A 167 11.67 2.85 17.09
CA ASN A 167 10.83 3.71 17.93
C ASN A 167 9.42 3.11 18.08
N LEU A 168 8.80 2.62 17.00
CA LEU A 168 7.50 1.97 17.06
C LEU A 168 7.47 0.76 18.00
N LYS A 169 8.59 0.05 18.15
CA LYS A 169 8.72 -1.04 19.12
C LYS A 169 8.90 -0.54 20.55
N ASP A 170 9.70 0.51 20.73
CA ASP A 170 10.19 0.94 22.04
C ASP A 170 9.27 1.95 22.74
N MET A 171 8.49 2.73 21.98
CA MET A 171 7.56 3.74 22.50
C MET A 171 6.29 3.12 23.07
N ASP A 172 5.73 3.74 24.10
CA ASP A 172 4.38 3.43 24.58
C ASP A 172 3.34 3.75 23.50
N ASN A 173 2.30 2.92 23.41
CA ASN A 173 1.27 3.08 22.38
C ASN A 173 0.56 4.45 22.49
N PHE A 174 0.37 4.95 23.69
CA PHE A 174 -0.24 6.26 23.95
C PHE A 174 0.53 7.43 23.32
N ASP A 175 1.84 7.30 23.11
CA ASP A 175 2.68 8.36 22.57
C ASP A 175 2.80 8.37 21.05
N LYS A 176 2.45 7.27 20.38
CA LYS A 176 2.58 7.12 18.94
C LYS A 176 1.56 7.96 18.16
N VAL A 177 2.06 8.68 17.15
CA VAL A 177 1.25 9.38 16.16
C VAL A 177 1.06 8.47 14.94
N VAL A 178 -0.18 8.11 14.66
CA VAL A 178 -0.54 7.19 13.56
C VAL A 178 -1.33 7.95 12.50
N SER A 179 -0.92 7.86 11.23
CA SER A 179 -1.71 8.37 10.11
C SER A 179 -2.39 7.22 9.36
N ILE A 180 -3.71 7.23 9.29
CA ILE A 180 -4.49 6.34 8.43
C ILE A 180 -4.76 7.09 7.13
N VAL A 181 -4.05 6.70 6.06
CA VAL A 181 -4.13 7.34 4.75
C VAL A 181 -5.05 6.53 3.86
N LEU A 182 -6.20 7.11 3.55
CA LEU A 182 -7.19 6.53 2.66
C LEU A 182 -6.87 6.89 1.21
N TYR A 183 -7.39 6.12 0.28
CA TYR A 183 -7.25 6.38 -1.14
C TYR A 183 -8.60 6.53 -1.81
N ASN A 184 -8.80 7.63 -2.50
CA ASN A 184 -10.02 7.86 -3.25
C ASN A 184 -9.68 7.95 -4.75
N TYR A 185 -10.25 7.04 -5.52
CA TYR A 185 -10.11 7.00 -6.96
C TYR A 185 -11.46 6.61 -7.60
N PRO A 186 -11.92 7.38 -8.57
CA PRO A 186 -11.48 8.74 -8.97
C PRO A 186 -11.90 9.79 -7.93
N PRO A 187 -11.12 10.91 -7.72
CA PRO A 187 -11.50 11.97 -6.80
C PRO A 187 -12.82 12.62 -7.19
N GLY A 188 -13.53 13.18 -6.19
CA GLY A 188 -14.80 13.84 -6.38
C GLY A 188 -16.01 12.91 -6.51
N LYS A 189 -15.79 11.59 -6.60
CA LYS A 189 -16.84 10.60 -6.36
C LYS A 189 -16.67 10.09 -4.94
N GLY A 190 -17.71 9.99 -4.16
CA GLY A 190 -17.67 9.45 -2.79
C GLY A 190 -17.30 7.95 -2.73
N GLU A 191 -16.75 7.42 -3.79
CA GLU A 191 -16.31 6.04 -3.92
C GLU A 191 -14.87 5.94 -3.41
N ILE A 192 -14.72 5.49 -2.17
CA ILE A 192 -13.43 5.15 -1.57
C ILE A 192 -13.27 3.66 -1.74
N GLY A 193 -12.60 3.27 -2.82
CA GLY A 193 -12.34 1.87 -3.13
C GLY A 193 -11.01 1.38 -2.54
N ALA A 194 -10.97 0.12 -2.15
CA ALA A 194 -9.75 -0.55 -1.71
C ALA A 194 -9.80 -2.04 -2.05
N SER A 195 -10.04 -2.37 -3.31
CA SER A 195 -10.18 -3.76 -3.79
C SER A 195 -11.13 -4.58 -2.90
N TYR A 196 -12.40 -4.18 -2.89
CA TYR A 196 -13.48 -4.80 -2.12
C TYR A 196 -13.33 -4.75 -0.59
N LEU A 197 -12.45 -3.91 -0.06
CA LEU A 197 -12.40 -3.64 1.37
C LEU A 197 -13.51 -2.65 1.76
N ASP A 198 -14.22 -2.92 2.84
CA ASP A 198 -15.06 -1.93 3.52
C ASP A 198 -14.14 -0.96 4.28
N VAL A 199 -13.77 0.13 3.61
CA VAL A 199 -12.82 1.11 4.14
C VAL A 199 -13.37 1.82 5.37
N PHE A 200 -14.68 2.13 5.38
CA PHE A 200 -15.28 2.86 6.51
C PHE A 200 -15.38 1.99 7.75
N GLN A 201 -15.90 0.77 7.61
CA GLN A 201 -15.96 -0.17 8.72
C GLN A 201 -14.56 -0.54 9.20
N SER A 202 -13.62 -0.77 8.27
CA SER A 202 -12.23 -1.07 8.62
C SER A 202 -11.55 0.08 9.35
N THR A 203 -11.80 1.32 8.96
CA THR A 203 -11.28 2.52 9.66
C THR A 203 -11.85 2.63 11.07
N TYR A 204 -13.15 2.40 11.22
CA TYR A 204 -13.80 2.39 12.54
C TYR A 204 -13.23 1.30 13.44
N ASP A 205 -13.12 0.08 12.92
CA ASP A 205 -12.58 -1.07 13.68
C ASP A 205 -11.12 -0.84 14.07
N LEU A 206 -10.32 -0.21 13.19
CA LEU A 206 -8.96 0.21 13.54
C LEU A 206 -8.93 1.21 14.69
N LEU A 207 -9.80 2.23 14.72
CA LEU A 207 -9.89 3.16 15.84
C LEU A 207 -10.25 2.44 17.15
N VAL A 208 -11.20 1.50 17.10
CA VAL A 208 -11.58 0.68 18.26
C VAL A 208 -10.41 -0.15 18.75
N HIS A 209 -9.73 -0.86 17.86
CA HIS A 209 -8.60 -1.72 18.22
C HIS A 209 -7.37 -0.94 18.68
N LEU A 210 -7.09 0.22 18.08
CA LEU A 210 -6.03 1.11 18.53
C LEU A 210 -6.32 1.60 19.96
N SER A 211 -7.57 2.00 20.25
CA SER A 211 -7.98 2.38 21.61
C SER A 211 -7.81 1.22 22.60
N ASP A 212 -8.23 0.00 22.24
CA ASP A 212 -8.06 -1.19 23.07
C ASP A 212 -6.60 -1.55 23.32
N ALA A 213 -5.72 -1.22 22.37
CA ALA A 213 -4.27 -1.39 22.49
C ALA A 213 -3.57 -0.24 23.24
N GLY A 214 -4.30 0.77 23.71
CA GLY A 214 -3.78 1.87 24.52
C GLY A 214 -3.24 3.06 23.72
N TYR A 215 -3.59 3.19 22.43
CA TYR A 215 -3.30 4.40 21.65
C TYR A 215 -4.24 5.54 22.05
N ASP A 216 -3.75 6.76 21.92
CA ASP A 216 -4.54 7.97 22.20
C ASP A 216 -5.48 8.28 21.02
N ILE A 217 -6.77 8.00 21.20
CA ILE A 217 -7.84 8.39 20.26
C ILE A 217 -8.55 9.68 20.66
N GLY A 218 -8.06 10.42 21.67
CA GLY A 218 -8.59 11.73 22.11
C GLY A 218 -9.96 11.69 22.79
N MET A 219 -10.58 10.52 22.94
CA MET A 219 -11.90 10.34 23.55
C MET A 219 -12.07 8.92 24.09
N ASN A 220 -13.14 8.68 24.85
CA ASN A 220 -13.46 7.30 25.21
C ASN A 220 -13.98 6.54 23.99
N LYS A 221 -13.70 5.24 23.92
CA LYS A 221 -14.19 4.38 22.84
C LYS A 221 -15.71 4.41 22.66
N SER A 222 -16.47 4.60 23.76
CA SER A 222 -17.92 4.73 23.74
C SER A 222 -18.43 6.01 23.06
N ASP A 223 -17.56 7.00 22.93
CA ASP A 223 -17.90 8.32 22.40
C ASP A 223 -17.49 8.44 20.90
N LEU A 224 -16.93 7.38 20.32
CA LEU A 224 -16.66 7.32 18.88
C LEU A 224 -17.95 7.53 18.08
N PRO A 225 -17.89 8.26 16.94
CA PRO A 225 -19.04 8.39 16.04
C PRO A 225 -19.46 7.00 15.51
N SER A 226 -20.71 6.87 15.10
CA SER A 226 -21.11 5.68 14.35
C SER A 226 -20.32 5.56 13.02
N VAL A 227 -20.24 4.35 12.46
CA VAL A 227 -19.58 4.13 11.15
C VAL A 227 -20.17 5.06 10.08
N LYS A 228 -21.49 5.30 10.12
CA LYS A 228 -22.17 6.20 9.21
C LYS A 228 -21.70 7.65 9.36
N GLU A 229 -21.68 8.17 10.57
CA GLU A 229 -21.21 9.54 10.85
C GLU A 229 -19.73 9.69 10.46
N LEU A 230 -18.89 8.70 10.82
CA LEU A 230 -17.49 8.69 10.44
C LEU A 230 -17.33 8.71 8.90
N SER A 231 -18.12 7.92 8.17
CA SER A 231 -18.08 7.90 6.71
C SER A 231 -18.48 9.25 6.10
N GLU A 232 -19.50 9.91 6.64
CA GLU A 232 -19.93 11.24 6.20
C GLU A 232 -18.82 12.29 6.42
N TRP A 233 -18.12 12.25 7.55
CA TRP A 233 -16.99 13.14 7.83
C TRP A 233 -15.80 12.87 6.90
N ILE A 234 -15.47 11.61 6.69
CA ILE A 234 -14.39 11.21 5.78
C ILE A 234 -14.68 11.67 4.35
N ILE A 235 -15.89 11.45 3.84
CA ILE A 235 -16.28 11.89 2.49
C ILE A 235 -16.23 13.42 2.38
N TYR A 236 -16.67 14.13 3.41
CA TYR A 236 -16.67 15.59 3.42
C TYR A 236 -15.25 16.19 3.38
N MET A 237 -14.28 15.59 4.06
CA MET A 237 -12.89 16.07 4.05
C MET A 237 -12.10 15.67 2.79
N GLY A 238 -12.59 14.76 1.96
CA GLY A 238 -11.87 14.23 0.80
C GLY A 238 -11.25 15.28 -0.12
N ASN A 239 -10.28 14.89 -0.91
CA ASN A 239 -9.63 15.77 -1.89
C ASN A 239 -10.66 16.44 -2.79
N LYS A 240 -10.48 17.74 -3.04
CA LYS A 240 -11.33 18.55 -3.93
C LYS A 240 -10.57 18.87 -5.20
N GLY A 241 -11.15 18.52 -6.34
CA GLY A 241 -10.61 18.93 -7.64
C GLY A 241 -10.66 20.45 -7.82
N THR A 242 -9.85 20.99 -8.72
CA THR A 242 -9.81 22.43 -9.02
C THR A 242 -11.16 22.97 -9.51
N TRP A 243 -12.01 22.11 -10.08
CA TRP A 243 -13.41 22.44 -10.45
C TRP A 243 -14.34 22.59 -9.23
N ALA A 244 -13.93 22.11 -8.06
CA ALA A 244 -14.72 22.11 -6.82
C ALA A 244 -14.18 23.14 -5.80
N GLN A 245 -13.63 24.27 -6.27
CA GLN A 245 -13.05 25.30 -5.40
C GLN A 245 -14.02 25.81 -4.35
N GLY A 246 -15.31 25.92 -4.67
CA GLY A 246 -16.35 26.29 -3.70
C GLY A 246 -16.49 25.30 -2.56
N GLU A 247 -16.35 24.01 -2.82
CA GLU A 247 -16.38 22.97 -1.78
C GLU A 247 -15.11 22.99 -0.92
N LEU A 248 -13.94 23.27 -1.51
CA LEU A 248 -12.71 23.48 -0.75
C LEU A 248 -12.82 24.69 0.17
N ASN A 249 -13.33 25.82 -0.34
CA ASN A 249 -13.52 27.04 0.45
C ASN A 249 -14.46 26.76 1.63
N LYS A 250 -15.59 26.13 1.39
CA LYS A 250 -16.55 25.74 2.42
C LYS A 250 -15.94 24.81 3.48
N TYR A 251 -15.16 23.81 3.04
CA TYR A 251 -14.45 22.91 3.95
C TYR A 251 -13.48 23.68 4.86
N VAL A 252 -12.65 24.56 4.28
CA VAL A 252 -11.66 25.34 5.03
C VAL A 252 -12.35 26.32 5.99
N GLU A 253 -13.36 27.06 5.53
CA GLU A 253 -14.09 28.03 6.35
C GLU A 253 -14.82 27.37 7.51
N SER A 254 -15.43 26.20 7.28
CA SER A 254 -16.13 25.46 8.33
C SER A 254 -15.19 24.80 9.34
N ASN A 255 -13.92 24.57 8.99
CA ASN A 255 -12.95 23.87 9.83
C ASN A 255 -11.72 24.73 10.16
N TRP A 256 -11.81 26.05 9.98
CA TRP A 256 -10.69 26.98 10.05
C TRP A 256 -9.84 26.85 11.32
N GLU A 257 -10.47 26.86 12.49
CA GLU A 257 -9.75 26.79 13.77
C GLU A 257 -9.04 25.44 13.96
N MET A 258 -9.70 24.35 13.60
CA MET A 258 -9.12 23.00 13.67
C MET A 258 -7.92 22.88 12.73
N LEU A 259 -8.07 23.31 11.46
CA LEU A 259 -7.00 23.25 10.46
C LEU A 259 -5.79 24.10 10.88
N ARG A 260 -6.01 25.26 11.47
CA ARG A 260 -4.93 26.09 12.00
C ARG A 260 -4.26 25.48 13.22
N GLN A 261 -5.04 24.97 14.17
CA GLN A 261 -4.53 24.34 15.38
C GLN A 261 -3.57 23.17 15.05
N HIS A 262 -3.87 22.43 14.00
CA HIS A 262 -3.07 21.29 13.55
C HIS A 262 -2.10 21.61 12.41
N HIS A 263 -1.86 22.89 12.12
CA HIS A 263 -0.95 23.33 11.05
C HIS A 263 -1.24 22.70 9.66
N GLN A 264 -2.53 22.44 9.38
CA GLN A 264 -3.00 21.83 8.12
C GLN A 264 -3.19 22.86 6.99
N LEU A 265 -2.98 24.15 7.26
CA LEU A 265 -2.95 25.24 6.30
C LEU A 265 -1.50 25.71 6.13
N VAL A 266 -0.85 25.24 5.06
CA VAL A 266 0.57 25.49 4.82
C VAL A 266 0.73 26.73 3.95
N THR A 267 1.38 27.76 4.49
CA THR A 267 1.69 29.02 3.82
C THR A 267 2.84 28.86 2.80
N GLN A 268 3.08 29.88 1.97
CA GLN A 268 4.24 29.89 1.07
C GLN A 268 5.57 29.78 1.84
N GLU A 269 5.72 30.48 2.96
CA GLU A 269 6.93 30.43 3.79
C GLU A 269 7.17 29.02 4.37
N GLU A 270 6.12 28.37 4.85
CA GLU A 270 6.18 26.99 5.34
C GLU A 270 6.47 26.01 4.22
N PHE A 271 5.85 26.18 3.05
CA PHE A 271 6.16 25.38 1.87
C PHE A 271 7.63 25.52 1.43
N ASP A 272 8.14 26.75 1.38
CA ASP A 272 9.55 26.99 1.02
C ASP A 272 10.50 26.29 2.00
N LYS A 273 10.17 26.30 3.29
CA LYS A 273 10.95 25.61 4.29
C LYS A 273 10.82 24.09 4.22
N LEU A 274 9.62 23.55 4.08
CA LEU A 274 9.36 22.11 4.08
C LEU A 274 9.81 21.43 2.79
N VAL A 275 9.63 22.11 1.65
CA VAL A 275 9.77 21.53 0.32
C VAL A 275 10.92 22.17 -0.44
N ALA A 276 10.85 23.45 -0.74
CA ALA A 276 11.77 24.08 -1.69
C ALA A 276 13.25 23.99 -1.28
N THR A 277 13.54 24.09 0.02
CA THR A 277 14.91 24.04 0.55
C THR A 277 15.35 22.65 1.02
N ASN A 278 14.39 21.76 1.34
CA ASN A 278 14.68 20.49 2.03
C ASN A 278 14.48 19.24 1.16
N MET A 279 14.33 19.39 -0.16
CA MET A 279 14.25 18.25 -1.06
C MET A 279 15.34 18.26 -2.12
N ASN A 280 15.49 17.16 -2.84
CA ASN A 280 16.37 17.06 -3.99
C ASN A 280 16.01 18.16 -5.02
N GLN A 281 16.99 19.01 -5.37
CA GLN A 281 16.77 20.19 -6.20
C GLN A 281 16.42 19.86 -7.67
N ASP A 282 16.87 18.72 -8.19
CA ASP A 282 16.50 18.28 -9.54
C ASP A 282 15.02 17.83 -9.56
N LEU A 283 14.55 17.17 -8.50
CA LEU A 283 13.14 16.83 -8.35
C LEU A 283 12.28 18.08 -8.15
N TYR A 284 12.71 19.01 -7.30
CA TYR A 284 12.03 20.28 -7.13
C TYR A 284 11.86 21.01 -8.47
N LYS A 285 12.94 21.10 -9.23
CA LYS A 285 12.91 21.70 -10.56
C LYS A 285 11.94 21.00 -11.50
N LYS A 286 11.92 19.65 -11.54
CA LYS A 286 10.95 18.89 -12.36
C LYS A 286 9.50 19.18 -11.96
N MET A 287 9.21 19.33 -10.67
CA MET A 287 7.89 19.71 -10.19
C MET A 287 7.50 21.11 -10.66
N VAL A 288 8.38 22.10 -10.48
CA VAL A 288 8.12 23.49 -10.87
C VAL A 288 8.01 23.64 -12.39
N ASP A 289 8.86 22.98 -13.16
CA ASP A 289 8.83 23.02 -14.63
C ASP A 289 7.48 22.50 -15.19
N TYR A 290 6.85 21.55 -14.49
CA TYR A 290 5.58 20.96 -14.92
C TYR A 290 4.35 21.69 -14.35
N TRP A 291 4.32 21.91 -13.02
CA TRP A 291 3.14 22.43 -12.31
C TRP A 291 3.17 23.95 -12.08
N GLY A 292 4.27 24.62 -12.39
CA GLY A 292 4.49 26.03 -12.08
C GLY A 292 5.10 26.24 -10.71
N ASP A 293 5.44 27.49 -10.43
CA ASP A 293 6.08 27.92 -9.19
C ASP A 293 5.05 28.20 -8.06
N GLY A 294 5.55 28.36 -6.84
CA GLY A 294 4.77 28.66 -5.66
C GLY A 294 3.95 27.47 -5.14
N LEU A 295 2.78 27.75 -4.58
CA LEU A 295 1.92 26.73 -3.95
C LEU A 295 1.16 25.84 -4.94
N GLY A 296 1.23 26.15 -6.26
CA GLY A 296 0.44 25.47 -7.27
C GLY A 296 -1.05 25.83 -7.23
N LYS A 297 -1.90 24.91 -7.71
CA LYS A 297 -3.35 25.16 -7.80
C LYS A 297 -4.21 24.11 -7.07
N ILE A 298 -3.68 22.90 -6.89
CA ILE A 298 -4.42 21.76 -6.37
C ILE A 298 -4.50 21.85 -4.86
N MET A 299 -5.71 21.79 -4.30
CA MET A 299 -5.98 21.94 -2.87
C MET A 299 -5.39 23.24 -2.27
N VAL A 300 -5.45 24.34 -3.02
CA VAL A 300 -4.98 25.66 -2.57
C VAL A 300 -6.16 26.56 -2.28
N TYR A 301 -6.24 27.03 -1.01
CA TYR A 301 -7.27 27.96 -0.54
C TYR A 301 -6.78 29.41 -0.67
N ASN A 302 -7.60 30.26 -1.31
CA ASN A 302 -7.37 31.70 -1.52
C ASN A 302 -5.96 32.05 -2.03
N GLN A 303 -5.32 31.18 -2.81
CA GLN A 303 -3.94 31.35 -3.30
C GLN A 303 -2.90 31.57 -2.19
N THR A 304 -3.23 31.24 -0.94
CA THR A 304 -2.40 31.54 0.23
C THR A 304 -1.99 30.29 0.98
N TYR A 305 -2.81 29.24 0.95
CA TYR A 305 -2.57 28.03 1.74
C TYR A 305 -2.72 26.76 0.92
N ILE A 306 -1.73 25.88 0.97
CA ILE A 306 -1.94 24.46 0.64
C ILE A 306 -2.73 23.83 1.79
N VAL A 307 -3.80 23.12 1.48
CA VAL A 307 -4.67 22.46 2.46
C VAL A 307 -4.29 20.99 2.57
N ILE A 308 -4.01 20.55 3.80
CA ILE A 308 -3.86 19.14 4.15
C ILE A 308 -5.18 18.69 4.81
N PRO A 309 -6.08 18.02 4.07
CA PRO A 309 -7.37 17.61 4.62
C PRO A 309 -7.19 16.44 5.59
N GLY A 310 -7.96 16.39 6.66
CA GLY A 310 -7.93 15.26 7.59
C GLY A 310 -8.66 15.51 8.89
N LEU A 311 -8.86 14.44 9.64
CA LEU A 311 -9.53 14.40 10.94
C LEU A 311 -8.56 13.85 11.99
N TRP A 312 -8.54 14.48 13.16
CA TRP A 312 -7.76 14.02 14.30
C TRP A 312 -8.67 13.33 15.34
N PHE A 313 -8.26 12.16 15.75
CA PHE A 313 -8.76 11.44 16.91
C PHE A 313 -7.59 11.27 17.89
N GLY A 314 -7.40 12.21 18.80
CA GLY A 314 -6.21 12.28 19.64
C GLY A 314 -4.92 12.34 18.82
N LYS A 315 -4.14 11.28 18.84
CA LYS A 315 -2.90 11.13 18.04
C LYS A 315 -3.10 10.29 16.76
N ILE A 316 -4.33 9.99 16.38
CA ILE A 316 -4.65 9.28 15.14
C ILE A 316 -5.16 10.29 14.11
N PHE A 317 -4.45 10.39 12.99
CA PHE A 317 -4.79 11.28 11.87
C PHE A 317 -5.38 10.49 10.71
N ILE A 318 -6.64 10.71 10.38
CA ILE A 318 -7.30 10.09 9.22
C ILE A 318 -7.32 11.09 8.09
N THR A 319 -6.79 10.72 6.94
CA THR A 319 -6.63 11.62 5.79
C THR A 319 -6.73 10.86 4.47
N PHE A 320 -6.67 11.59 3.37
CA PHE A 320 -6.56 11.03 2.02
C PHE A 320 -5.18 11.27 1.43
N GLN A 321 -4.66 10.27 0.72
CA GLN A 321 -3.52 10.51 -0.15
C GLN A 321 -3.90 11.57 -1.19
N PRO A 322 -3.06 12.58 -1.42
CA PRO A 322 -3.28 13.54 -2.51
C PRO A 322 -3.43 12.86 -3.86
N SER A 323 -4.19 13.47 -4.74
CA SER A 323 -4.34 13.01 -6.11
C SER A 323 -3.02 13.07 -6.90
N ARG A 324 -2.99 12.47 -8.09
CA ARG A 324 -1.85 12.61 -9.02
C ARG A 324 -1.97 13.85 -9.92
N GLY A 325 -2.86 14.80 -9.62
CA GLY A 325 -3.07 16.02 -10.39
C GLY A 325 -3.92 15.84 -11.66
N TRP A 326 -4.65 14.75 -11.75
CA TRP A 326 -5.54 14.50 -12.89
C TRP A 326 -6.79 15.41 -12.90
N GLU A 327 -7.00 16.21 -11.88
CA GLU A 327 -7.91 17.35 -11.89
C GLU A 327 -7.53 18.38 -12.95
N GLU A 328 -6.24 18.48 -13.29
CA GLU A 328 -5.69 19.38 -14.32
C GLU A 328 -5.27 18.63 -15.60
N VAL A 329 -5.06 17.32 -15.52
CA VAL A 329 -4.63 16.47 -16.62
C VAL A 329 -5.61 15.32 -16.83
N LYS A 330 -5.70 14.79 -18.05
CA LYS A 330 -6.64 13.71 -18.36
C LYS A 330 -6.36 12.46 -17.52
N ILE A 331 -7.42 11.75 -17.15
CA ILE A 331 -7.40 10.47 -16.38
C ILE A 331 -6.42 9.44 -16.96
N GLU A 332 -6.18 9.45 -18.27
CA GLU A 332 -5.23 8.57 -18.97
C GLU A 332 -3.81 8.65 -18.41
N ASN A 333 -3.46 9.71 -17.68
CA ASN A 333 -2.13 9.95 -17.13
C ASN A 333 -1.92 9.41 -15.70
N TYR A 334 -2.89 8.68 -15.14
CA TYR A 334 -2.79 8.16 -13.77
C TYR A 334 -1.57 7.26 -13.55
N HIS A 335 -1.25 6.42 -14.53
CA HIS A 335 -0.06 5.57 -14.56
C HIS A 335 1.10 6.17 -15.35
N ASP A 336 1.07 7.47 -15.62
CA ASP A 336 2.16 8.15 -16.32
C ASP A 336 3.43 8.13 -15.46
N LEU A 337 4.42 7.40 -15.94
CA LEU A 337 5.72 7.25 -15.28
C LEU A 337 6.61 8.49 -15.40
N THR A 338 6.16 9.53 -16.11
CA THR A 338 6.88 10.78 -16.31
C THR A 338 6.27 11.96 -15.55
N LEU A 339 5.01 11.84 -15.12
CA LEU A 339 4.28 12.89 -14.42
C LEU A 339 4.82 13.11 -12.99
N PRO A 340 5.51 14.23 -12.71
CA PRO A 340 5.98 14.52 -11.35
C PRO A 340 4.78 14.78 -10.42
N PRO A 341 4.90 14.51 -9.11
CA PRO A 341 3.90 14.93 -8.15
C PRO A 341 3.82 16.46 -8.06
N HIS A 342 2.63 16.99 -7.77
CA HIS A 342 2.41 18.42 -7.60
C HIS A 342 2.74 18.91 -6.18
N GLN A 343 2.69 20.22 -5.96
CA GLN A 343 3.10 20.84 -4.70
C GLN A 343 2.38 20.28 -3.48
N GLN A 344 1.04 20.14 -3.50
CA GLN A 344 0.29 19.60 -2.38
C GLN A 344 0.67 18.14 -2.08
N TYR A 345 0.95 17.33 -3.12
CA TYR A 345 1.39 15.94 -2.95
C TYR A 345 2.72 15.85 -2.18
N VAL A 346 3.69 16.64 -2.59
CA VAL A 346 5.01 16.69 -1.94
C VAL A 346 4.89 17.25 -0.52
N THR A 347 4.14 18.35 -0.37
CA THR A 347 3.89 18.98 0.93
C THR A 347 3.24 18.01 1.92
N PHE A 348 2.30 17.19 1.48
CA PHE A 348 1.61 16.22 2.32
C PHE A 348 2.58 15.26 3.03
N TYR A 349 3.49 14.61 2.28
CA TYR A 349 4.44 13.66 2.88
C TYR A 349 5.49 14.34 3.76
N LYS A 350 5.98 15.52 3.36
CA LYS A 350 6.89 16.32 4.18
C LYS A 350 6.20 16.83 5.46
N TRP A 351 4.94 17.22 5.36
CA TRP A 351 4.13 17.67 6.49
C TRP A 351 3.86 16.52 7.49
N LEU A 352 3.54 15.32 7.01
CA LEU A 352 3.37 14.15 7.89
C LEU A 352 4.64 13.87 8.71
N ASP A 353 5.82 14.00 8.10
CA ASP A 353 7.11 13.74 8.74
C ASP A 353 7.51 14.87 9.71
N GLU A 354 7.51 16.12 9.25
CA GLU A 354 8.15 17.24 9.95
C GLU A 354 7.19 18.07 10.81
N VAL A 355 5.90 18.07 10.51
CA VAL A 355 4.90 18.88 11.23
C VAL A 355 3.99 18.02 12.09
N ALA A 356 3.38 17.00 11.51
CA ALA A 356 2.53 16.07 12.26
C ALA A 356 3.38 15.13 13.14
N ASN A 357 4.68 14.99 12.89
CA ASN A 357 5.59 14.05 13.56
C ASN A 357 5.03 12.63 13.59
N CYS A 358 4.56 12.18 12.44
CA CYS A 358 3.91 10.88 12.29
C CYS A 358 4.93 9.75 12.44
N ASP A 359 4.67 8.80 13.33
CA ASP A 359 5.55 7.65 13.57
C ASP A 359 5.30 6.51 12.59
N VAL A 360 4.06 6.38 12.10
CA VAL A 360 3.67 5.31 11.16
C VAL A 360 2.51 5.74 10.28
N ILE A 361 2.60 5.36 8.99
CA ILE A 361 1.51 5.49 8.04
C ILE A 361 0.85 4.11 7.85
N ILE A 362 -0.47 4.04 7.94
CA ILE A 362 -1.28 2.91 7.51
C ILE A 362 -1.99 3.32 6.22
N ASN A 363 -1.52 2.79 5.08
CA ASN A 363 -2.16 3.02 3.79
C ASN A 363 -3.37 2.12 3.63
N LEU A 364 -4.55 2.63 3.96
CA LEU A 364 -5.80 1.89 3.90
C LEU A 364 -6.50 2.11 2.55
N GLY A 365 -5.99 1.47 1.52
CA GLY A 365 -6.52 1.58 0.16
C GLY A 365 -5.72 0.71 -0.80
N THR A 366 -6.33 0.03 -1.72
CA THR A 366 -5.65 -0.67 -2.80
C THR A 366 -5.93 0.06 -4.10
N HIS A 367 -4.91 0.56 -4.69
CA HIS A 367 -3.59 0.88 -4.18
C HIS A 367 -3.45 2.39 -3.96
N GLY A 368 -2.34 2.84 -3.36
CA GLY A 368 -1.95 4.25 -3.39
C GLY A 368 -1.20 4.62 -4.66
N THR A 369 -0.48 5.74 -4.63
CA THR A 369 0.27 6.25 -5.79
C THR A 369 1.74 6.51 -5.50
N LEU A 370 2.19 6.47 -4.24
CA LEU A 370 3.57 6.77 -3.86
C LEU A 370 4.56 5.79 -4.50
N GLU A 371 4.19 4.51 -4.55
CA GLU A 371 4.93 3.44 -5.19
C GLU A 371 4.97 3.53 -6.73
N TRP A 372 4.03 4.28 -7.32
CA TRP A 372 3.90 4.46 -8.77
C TRP A 372 4.48 5.79 -9.29
N LEU A 373 5.09 6.60 -8.41
CA LEU A 373 5.73 7.85 -8.83
C LEU A 373 6.88 7.60 -9.82
N PRO A 374 7.21 8.59 -10.69
CA PRO A 374 8.34 8.49 -11.61
C PRO A 374 9.64 8.12 -10.91
N GLY A 375 10.47 7.34 -11.58
CA GLY A 375 11.76 6.89 -11.08
C GLY A 375 12.04 5.43 -11.40
N ARG A 376 13.10 4.89 -10.82
CA ARG A 376 13.57 3.52 -11.05
C ARG A 376 12.55 2.49 -10.61
N ASN A 377 12.49 1.38 -11.32
CA ASN A 377 11.59 0.28 -10.98
C ASN A 377 12.02 -0.44 -9.69
N VAL A 378 13.32 -0.60 -9.49
CA VAL A 378 13.93 -1.28 -8.34
C VAL A 378 15.21 -0.57 -7.91
N GLY A 379 15.56 -0.65 -6.63
CA GLY A 379 16.74 0.01 -6.10
C GLY A 379 16.65 1.54 -6.21
N VAL A 380 15.51 2.08 -5.78
CA VAL A 380 15.30 3.53 -5.73
C VAL A 380 16.34 4.22 -4.84
N HIS A 381 16.80 5.38 -5.25
CA HIS A 381 17.75 6.20 -4.50
C HIS A 381 17.50 7.70 -4.76
N GLU A 382 18.42 8.58 -4.30
CA GLU A 382 18.27 10.01 -4.55
C GLU A 382 18.01 10.31 -6.04
N GLY A 383 17.06 11.21 -6.30
CA GLY A 383 16.58 11.52 -7.64
C GLY A 383 15.33 10.75 -8.07
N ASP A 384 14.85 9.82 -7.24
CA ASP A 384 13.55 9.14 -7.40
C ASP A 384 12.51 9.69 -6.41
N TRP A 385 11.30 9.97 -6.90
CA TRP A 385 10.24 10.54 -6.08
C TRP A 385 9.81 9.65 -4.91
N SER A 386 9.69 8.35 -5.14
CA SER A 386 9.34 7.40 -4.07
C SER A 386 10.41 7.31 -2.99
N PHE A 387 11.70 7.49 -3.34
CA PHE A 387 12.76 7.61 -2.36
C PHE A 387 12.66 8.93 -1.57
N GLU A 388 12.45 10.05 -2.26
CA GLU A 388 12.37 11.38 -1.63
C GLU A 388 11.23 11.47 -0.62
N LEU A 389 10.05 10.89 -0.93
CA LEU A 389 8.82 11.07 -0.15
C LEU A 389 8.51 9.92 0.83
N ASN A 390 9.18 8.78 0.74
CA ASN A 390 9.03 7.71 1.72
C ASN A 390 9.88 7.99 2.96
N LEU A 391 9.35 8.74 3.91
CA LEU A 391 10.09 9.25 5.08
C LEU A 391 9.75 8.54 6.38
N ILE A 392 8.63 7.84 6.43
CA ILE A 392 8.00 7.29 7.62
C ILE A 392 7.76 5.79 7.44
N PRO A 393 7.93 4.95 8.48
CA PRO A 393 7.48 3.57 8.46
C PRO A 393 6.06 3.44 7.91
N THR A 394 5.87 2.59 6.90
CA THR A 394 4.57 2.44 6.23
C THR A 394 4.09 1.00 6.34
N ILE A 395 2.87 0.83 6.83
CA ILE A 395 2.12 -0.43 6.85
C ILE A 395 1.08 -0.36 5.74
N TYR A 396 0.99 -1.41 4.92
CA TYR A 396 0.10 -1.42 3.77
C TYR A 396 -0.78 -2.67 3.78
N PRO A 397 -2.03 -2.57 4.30
CA PRO A 397 -3.04 -3.59 4.08
C PRO A 397 -3.32 -3.75 2.58
N TYR A 398 -3.06 -4.95 2.04
CA TYR A 398 -3.19 -5.23 0.62
C TYR A 398 -4.01 -6.50 0.38
N ILE A 399 -4.80 -6.53 -0.68
CA ILE A 399 -5.60 -7.70 -1.01
C ILE A 399 -4.72 -8.88 -1.40
N VAL A 400 -4.99 -10.06 -0.83
CA VAL A 400 -4.19 -11.29 -1.03
C VAL A 400 -4.12 -11.73 -2.49
N SER A 401 -5.11 -11.38 -3.30
CA SER A 401 -5.19 -11.77 -4.72
C SER A 401 -4.31 -10.93 -5.66
N ASN A 402 -3.72 -9.83 -5.19
CA ASN A 402 -2.87 -8.95 -6.01
C ASN A 402 -1.42 -8.84 -5.46
N PRO A 403 -0.65 -9.94 -5.48
CA PRO A 403 0.72 -9.93 -4.97
C PRO A 403 1.68 -9.11 -5.83
N GLY A 404 1.41 -8.93 -7.13
CA GLY A 404 2.28 -8.19 -8.04
C GLY A 404 2.43 -6.72 -7.65
N GLU A 405 1.33 -6.02 -7.46
CA GLU A 405 1.33 -4.62 -7.03
C GLU A 405 1.80 -4.46 -5.58
N ALA A 406 1.44 -5.41 -4.71
CA ALA A 406 1.94 -5.43 -3.33
C ALA A 406 3.47 -5.46 -3.28
N MET A 407 4.11 -6.22 -4.18
CA MET A 407 5.57 -6.25 -4.29
C MET A 407 6.16 -4.90 -4.72
N VAL A 408 5.49 -4.15 -5.59
CA VAL A 408 5.92 -2.80 -5.98
C VAL A 408 5.94 -1.87 -4.77
N ALA A 409 4.88 -1.87 -3.95
CA ALA A 409 4.83 -1.08 -2.72
C ALA A 409 5.93 -1.49 -1.73
N ARG A 410 6.15 -2.80 -1.51
CA ARG A 410 7.22 -3.30 -0.65
C ARG A 410 8.60 -2.87 -1.13
N ASP A 411 8.87 -2.94 -2.43
CA ASP A 411 10.22 -2.80 -2.99
C ASP A 411 10.57 -1.33 -3.31
N ARG A 412 9.59 -0.48 -3.63
CA ARG A 412 9.84 0.94 -3.96
C ARG A 412 9.66 1.91 -2.80
N ILE A 413 8.71 1.64 -1.91
CA ILE A 413 8.48 2.50 -0.74
C ILE A 413 8.73 1.79 0.59
N GLY A 414 9.27 0.57 0.57
CA GLY A 414 9.60 -0.15 1.79
C GLY A 414 8.40 -0.41 2.69
N ALA A 415 7.22 -0.60 2.13
CA ALA A 415 6.02 -0.85 2.90
C ALA A 415 6.04 -2.24 3.54
N MET A 416 5.66 -2.32 4.80
CA MET A 416 5.35 -3.59 5.47
C MET A 416 3.98 -4.06 5.01
N MET A 417 3.93 -5.19 4.30
CA MET A 417 2.71 -5.71 3.74
C MET A 417 1.92 -6.52 4.75
N ILE A 418 0.63 -6.19 4.91
CA ILE A 418 -0.34 -6.99 5.65
C ILE A 418 -1.43 -7.40 4.66
N THR A 419 -1.60 -8.70 4.43
CA THR A 419 -2.62 -9.15 3.48
C THR A 419 -4.01 -9.22 4.14
N HIS A 420 -5.02 -8.78 3.40
CA HIS A 420 -6.41 -9.03 3.74
C HIS A 420 -7.06 -9.96 2.72
N MET A 421 -8.12 -10.63 3.13
CA MET A 421 -8.86 -11.56 2.28
C MET A 421 -9.63 -10.84 1.17
N THR A 422 -9.91 -11.57 0.10
CA THR A 422 -11.01 -11.22 -0.81
C THR A 422 -12.35 -11.35 -0.07
N PRO A 423 -13.39 -10.59 -0.43
CA PRO A 423 -14.73 -10.92 0.02
C PRO A 423 -15.14 -12.29 -0.55
N ALA A 424 -16.07 -12.95 0.13
CA ALA A 424 -16.67 -14.15 -0.43
C ALA A 424 -17.28 -13.86 -1.81
N MET A 425 -17.10 -14.78 -2.73
CA MET A 425 -17.64 -14.68 -4.09
C MET A 425 -18.80 -15.65 -4.21
N ALA A 426 -19.86 -15.22 -4.90
CA ALA A 426 -21.02 -16.05 -5.19
C ALA A 426 -21.31 -16.03 -6.69
N ILE A 427 -21.80 -17.14 -7.22
CA ILE A 427 -22.25 -17.20 -8.62
C ILE A 427 -23.46 -16.31 -8.74
N SER A 428 -23.45 -15.38 -9.69
CA SER A 428 -24.50 -14.39 -9.91
C SER A 428 -25.88 -15.02 -10.10
N GLY A 429 -25.95 -16.09 -10.88
CA GLY A 429 -27.21 -16.61 -11.37
C GLY A 429 -27.96 -15.59 -12.26
N LEU A 430 -29.00 -16.03 -12.92
CA LEU A 430 -29.93 -15.13 -13.59
C LEU A 430 -31.21 -14.98 -12.76
N TYR A 431 -31.83 -13.80 -12.81
CA TYR A 431 -33.09 -13.53 -12.11
C TYR A 431 -34.09 -12.78 -13.00
N GLY A 432 -35.37 -12.91 -12.65
CA GLY A 432 -36.43 -12.18 -13.30
C GLY A 432 -36.57 -12.47 -14.81
N ASN A 433 -36.55 -11.42 -15.60
CA ASN A 433 -36.72 -11.53 -17.05
C ASN A 433 -35.51 -12.12 -17.80
N TYR A 434 -34.31 -12.08 -17.22
CA TYR A 434 -33.14 -12.74 -17.80
C TYR A 434 -33.28 -14.26 -17.74
N THR A 435 -33.69 -14.82 -16.59
CA THR A 435 -33.99 -16.25 -16.44
C THR A 435 -35.10 -16.67 -17.40
N LYS A 436 -36.14 -15.82 -17.56
CA LYS A 436 -37.24 -16.07 -18.49
C LYS A 436 -36.77 -16.08 -19.94
N LEU A 437 -35.84 -15.18 -20.30
CA LEU A 437 -35.28 -15.13 -21.65
C LEU A 437 -34.45 -16.39 -21.95
N LEU A 438 -33.59 -16.80 -21.02
CA LEU A 438 -32.81 -18.05 -21.18
C LEU A 438 -33.74 -19.25 -21.34
N ASN A 439 -34.76 -19.39 -20.51
CA ASN A 439 -35.75 -20.46 -20.65
C ASN A 439 -36.48 -20.45 -22.02
N TYR A 440 -36.73 -19.29 -22.61
CA TYR A 440 -37.33 -19.20 -23.95
C TYR A 440 -36.32 -19.67 -25.02
N ILE A 441 -35.03 -19.35 -24.86
CA ILE A 441 -33.98 -19.79 -25.77
C ILE A 441 -33.82 -21.31 -25.71
N ASP A 442 -33.75 -21.89 -24.51
CA ASP A 442 -33.67 -23.35 -24.32
C ASP A 442 -34.88 -24.05 -24.95
N ARG A 443 -36.07 -23.55 -24.69
CA ARG A 443 -37.29 -24.10 -25.29
C ARG A 443 -37.31 -23.98 -26.81
N TYR A 444 -36.82 -22.86 -27.36
CA TYR A 444 -36.70 -22.72 -28.81
C TYR A 444 -35.74 -23.79 -29.37
N ASN A 445 -34.59 -23.95 -28.78
CA ASN A 445 -33.59 -24.93 -29.20
C ASN A 445 -34.14 -26.37 -29.11
N ASP A 446 -34.82 -26.71 -28.03
CA ASP A 446 -35.50 -28.00 -27.87
C ASP A 446 -36.56 -28.26 -28.98
N GLN A 447 -37.36 -27.26 -29.32
CA GLN A 447 -38.41 -27.40 -30.35
C GLN A 447 -37.77 -27.54 -31.74
N VAL A 448 -36.69 -26.82 -32.03
CA VAL A 448 -35.94 -26.95 -33.29
C VAL A 448 -35.28 -28.34 -33.37
N ALA A 449 -34.66 -28.84 -32.33
CA ALA A 449 -34.03 -30.14 -32.27
C ALA A 449 -35.04 -31.28 -32.48
N ASN A 450 -36.30 -31.09 -31.99
CA ASN A 450 -37.36 -32.07 -32.13
C ASN A 450 -38.25 -31.86 -33.39
N ASN A 451 -37.88 -30.96 -34.30
CA ASN A 451 -38.60 -30.60 -35.53
C ASN A 451 -40.04 -30.12 -35.32
N VAL A 452 -40.35 -29.47 -34.21
CA VAL A 452 -41.67 -28.89 -33.88
C VAL A 452 -41.72 -27.42 -34.29
N SER A 453 -41.89 -27.14 -35.56
CA SER A 453 -41.77 -25.80 -36.15
C SER A 453 -42.78 -24.76 -35.63
N GLY A 454 -43.99 -25.17 -35.27
CA GLY A 454 -45.01 -24.24 -34.75
C GLY A 454 -44.67 -23.64 -33.40
N ASN A 455 -44.22 -24.47 -32.47
CA ASN A 455 -43.79 -24.03 -31.14
C ASN A 455 -42.49 -23.25 -31.19
N ALA A 456 -41.52 -23.65 -32.04
CA ALA A 456 -40.29 -22.90 -32.26
C ALA A 456 -40.55 -21.47 -32.72
N TYR A 457 -41.55 -21.27 -33.62
CA TYR A 457 -41.92 -19.95 -34.09
C TYR A 457 -42.48 -19.04 -32.96
N GLU A 458 -43.28 -19.59 -32.05
CA GLU A 458 -43.80 -18.82 -30.91
C GLU A 458 -42.68 -18.42 -29.92
N TYR A 459 -41.74 -19.33 -29.60
CA TYR A 459 -40.59 -18.99 -28.77
C TYR A 459 -39.69 -17.95 -29.44
N LYS A 460 -39.42 -18.05 -30.73
CA LYS A 460 -38.69 -17.04 -31.50
C LYS A 460 -39.31 -15.66 -31.35
N LYS A 461 -40.64 -15.56 -31.44
CA LYS A 461 -41.37 -14.30 -31.26
C LYS A 461 -41.21 -13.75 -29.84
N LEU A 462 -41.36 -14.59 -28.82
CA LEU A 462 -41.17 -14.20 -27.40
C LEU A 462 -39.74 -13.71 -27.10
N ILE A 463 -38.73 -14.35 -27.69
CA ILE A 463 -37.35 -13.93 -27.56
C ILE A 463 -37.11 -12.55 -28.21
N LEU A 464 -37.62 -12.34 -29.44
CA LEU A 464 -37.49 -11.07 -30.16
C LEU A 464 -38.28 -9.90 -29.52
N GLU A 465 -39.28 -10.21 -28.70
CA GLU A 465 -40.02 -9.22 -27.92
C GLU A 465 -39.32 -8.92 -26.57
N LEU A 466 -38.81 -9.95 -25.89
CA LEU A 466 -38.25 -9.80 -24.55
C LEU A 466 -36.79 -9.27 -24.55
N ALA A 467 -35.94 -9.77 -25.43
CA ALA A 467 -34.54 -9.40 -25.45
C ALA A 467 -34.28 -7.89 -25.58
N PRO A 468 -35.00 -7.12 -26.46
CA PRO A 468 -34.81 -5.68 -26.53
C PRO A 468 -35.22 -4.92 -25.26
N SER A 469 -36.20 -5.45 -24.51
CA SER A 469 -36.63 -4.84 -23.24
C SER A 469 -35.60 -4.99 -22.13
N LEU A 470 -34.62 -5.88 -22.31
CA LEU A 470 -33.48 -6.12 -21.44
C LEU A 470 -32.18 -5.46 -21.94
N GLY A 471 -32.25 -4.65 -23.00
CA GLY A 471 -31.12 -3.91 -23.55
C GLY A 471 -30.35 -4.65 -24.64
N PHE A 472 -30.77 -5.83 -25.06
CA PHE A 472 -30.12 -6.55 -26.16
C PHE A 472 -30.60 -6.02 -27.52
N GLU A 473 -29.64 -5.72 -28.40
CA GLU A 473 -29.96 -5.31 -29.77
C GLU A 473 -30.58 -6.46 -30.56
N LYS A 474 -31.50 -6.12 -31.47
CA LYS A 474 -32.04 -7.11 -32.44
C LYS A 474 -30.93 -7.58 -33.41
N PRO A 475 -31.15 -8.74 -34.08
CA PRO A 475 -30.20 -9.21 -35.10
C PRO A 475 -29.87 -8.11 -36.09
N LYS A 476 -28.57 -7.91 -36.35
CA LYS A 476 -28.07 -6.89 -37.29
C LYS A 476 -28.37 -7.31 -38.74
N ASN A 477 -28.37 -6.32 -39.65
CA ASN A 477 -28.57 -6.61 -41.09
C ASN A 477 -27.48 -7.60 -41.57
N GLY A 478 -27.94 -8.76 -42.08
CA GLY A 478 -27.08 -9.84 -42.56
C GLY A 478 -26.72 -10.90 -41.51
N GLN A 479 -27.12 -10.75 -40.26
CA GLN A 479 -26.99 -11.76 -39.22
C GLN A 479 -28.23 -12.66 -39.20
N THR A 480 -28.04 -13.98 -39.21
CA THR A 480 -29.16 -14.91 -39.05
C THR A 480 -29.67 -14.89 -37.60
N PHE A 481 -30.93 -15.23 -37.42
CA PHE A 481 -31.53 -15.30 -36.07
C PHE A 481 -30.78 -16.33 -35.21
N GLU A 482 -30.38 -17.44 -35.78
CA GLU A 482 -29.70 -18.54 -35.09
C GLU A 482 -28.32 -18.10 -34.60
N ALA A 483 -27.54 -17.39 -35.42
CA ALA A 483 -26.24 -16.85 -35.01
C ALA A 483 -26.37 -15.79 -33.92
N TRP A 484 -27.40 -14.91 -34.03
CA TRP A 484 -27.66 -13.92 -32.97
C TRP A 484 -28.14 -14.59 -31.67
N LEU A 485 -28.93 -15.66 -31.78
CA LEU A 485 -29.42 -16.42 -30.64
C LEU A 485 -28.28 -17.12 -29.88
N GLU A 486 -27.29 -17.64 -30.61
CA GLU A 486 -26.11 -18.27 -30.04
C GLU A 486 -25.24 -17.24 -29.27
N ASP A 487 -25.04 -16.05 -29.86
CA ASP A 487 -24.36 -14.94 -29.18
C ASP A 487 -25.12 -14.53 -27.91
N LEU A 488 -26.42 -14.42 -27.97
CA LEU A 488 -27.30 -14.06 -26.85
C LEU A 488 -27.27 -15.12 -25.75
N HIS A 489 -27.34 -16.40 -26.13
CA HIS A 489 -27.26 -17.52 -25.19
C HIS A 489 -25.93 -17.55 -24.47
N THR A 490 -24.82 -17.42 -25.21
CA THR A 490 -23.47 -17.35 -24.65
C THR A 490 -23.35 -16.19 -23.64
N TYR A 491 -23.86 -15.01 -23.99
CA TYR A 491 -23.84 -13.87 -23.09
C TYR A 491 -24.65 -14.09 -21.79
N LEU A 492 -25.82 -14.75 -21.90
CA LEU A 492 -26.66 -15.06 -20.73
C LEU A 492 -26.01 -16.14 -19.86
N ASP A 493 -25.33 -17.12 -20.47
CA ASP A 493 -24.56 -18.14 -19.77
C ASP A 493 -23.37 -17.52 -19.02
N ASP A 494 -22.63 -16.61 -19.66
CA ASP A 494 -21.54 -15.87 -19.03
C ASP A 494 -22.06 -15.06 -17.84
N MET A 495 -23.19 -14.32 -18.01
CA MET A 495 -23.83 -13.60 -16.91
C MET A 495 -24.28 -14.52 -15.77
N GLN A 496 -24.81 -15.72 -16.08
CA GLN A 496 -25.26 -16.68 -15.08
C GLN A 496 -24.10 -17.24 -14.26
N ASN A 497 -22.97 -17.44 -14.91
CA ASN A 497 -21.77 -18.06 -14.32
C ASN A 497 -20.75 -17.03 -13.83
N ASP A 498 -21.04 -15.74 -13.98
CA ASP A 498 -20.19 -14.67 -13.48
C ASP A 498 -20.18 -14.65 -11.94
N PHE A 499 -19.08 -14.17 -11.37
CA PHE A 499 -18.92 -14.10 -9.93
C PHE A 499 -19.17 -12.69 -9.44
N ASN A 500 -20.06 -12.55 -8.49
CA ASN A 500 -20.26 -11.31 -7.74
C ASN A 500 -19.71 -11.44 -6.32
N THR A 501 -19.25 -10.32 -5.77
CA THR A 501 -18.82 -10.27 -4.38
C THR A 501 -20.02 -10.38 -3.44
N TYR A 502 -19.87 -11.19 -2.39
CA TYR A 502 -20.83 -11.29 -1.30
C TYR A 502 -20.49 -10.23 -0.23
N GLY A 503 -20.83 -8.97 -0.53
CA GLY A 503 -20.49 -7.83 0.31
C GLY A 503 -19.05 -7.34 0.13
N LEU A 504 -18.52 -6.68 1.17
CA LEU A 504 -17.16 -6.18 1.27
C LEU A 504 -16.43 -6.89 2.42
N HIS A 505 -15.10 -7.00 2.30
CA HIS A 505 -14.27 -7.52 3.39
C HIS A 505 -13.91 -6.42 4.38
N THR A 506 -13.90 -6.73 5.67
CA THR A 506 -13.41 -5.84 6.74
C THR A 506 -12.09 -6.38 7.29
N ILE A 507 -11.08 -5.52 7.48
CA ILE A 507 -9.77 -5.93 8.02
C ILE A 507 -9.93 -6.64 9.36
N GLY A 508 -9.28 -7.80 9.49
CA GLY A 508 -9.30 -8.61 10.71
C GLY A 508 -10.55 -9.46 10.91
N LYS A 509 -11.59 -9.29 10.08
CA LYS A 509 -12.80 -10.12 10.14
C LYS A 509 -12.53 -11.49 9.51
N ILE A 510 -12.92 -12.54 10.19
CA ILE A 510 -12.88 -13.92 9.69
C ILE A 510 -14.24 -14.22 9.06
N LEU A 511 -14.24 -14.78 7.84
CA LEU A 511 -15.46 -15.23 7.18
C LEU A 511 -16.18 -16.29 8.02
N SER A 512 -17.49 -16.20 8.11
CA SER A 512 -18.30 -17.14 8.91
C SER A 512 -19.68 -17.34 8.27
N GLY A 513 -20.39 -18.39 8.68
CA GLY A 513 -21.76 -18.68 8.21
C GLY A 513 -21.82 -18.85 6.70
N GLU A 514 -22.76 -18.17 6.07
CA GLU A 514 -23.00 -18.23 4.62
C GLU A 514 -21.81 -17.67 3.82
N GLU A 515 -21.17 -16.59 4.27
CA GLU A 515 -19.99 -16.01 3.62
C GLU A 515 -18.85 -17.04 3.46
N LEU A 516 -18.58 -17.83 4.51
CA LEU A 516 -17.57 -18.88 4.48
C LEU A 516 -17.95 -20.02 3.55
N ILE A 517 -19.23 -20.40 3.51
CA ILE A 517 -19.73 -21.46 2.65
C ILE A 517 -19.58 -21.06 1.18
N GLU A 518 -19.99 -19.86 0.81
CA GLU A 518 -19.88 -19.34 -0.55
C GLU A 518 -18.43 -19.24 -1.01
N GLU A 519 -17.53 -18.78 -0.14
CA GLU A 519 -16.10 -18.73 -0.45
C GLU A 519 -15.52 -20.14 -0.68
N VAL A 520 -15.87 -21.11 0.16
CA VAL A 520 -15.43 -22.50 -0.01
C VAL A 520 -15.97 -23.10 -1.31
N ILE A 521 -17.23 -22.83 -1.63
CA ILE A 521 -17.85 -23.26 -2.89
C ILE A 521 -17.09 -22.66 -4.06
N THR A 522 -16.82 -21.35 -4.04
CA THR A 522 -16.10 -20.63 -5.09
C THR A 522 -14.69 -21.20 -5.29
N ILE A 523 -13.95 -21.45 -4.22
CA ILE A 523 -12.59 -22.05 -4.29
C ILE A 523 -12.63 -23.44 -4.90
N ILE A 524 -13.61 -24.26 -4.52
CA ILE A 524 -13.76 -25.62 -5.05
C ILE A 524 -14.13 -25.59 -6.54
N THR A 525 -15.08 -24.76 -6.93
CA THR A 525 -15.57 -24.68 -8.31
C THR A 525 -14.57 -24.02 -9.25
N SER A 526 -13.79 -23.03 -8.81
CA SER A 526 -12.77 -22.38 -9.61
C SER A 526 -11.58 -23.29 -9.96
N ARG A 527 -11.31 -24.32 -9.15
CA ARG A 527 -10.20 -25.28 -9.36
C ARG A 527 -10.58 -26.55 -10.13
N THR A 528 -11.86 -26.79 -10.30
CA THR A 528 -12.32 -28.01 -10.99
C THR A 528 -13.00 -27.65 -12.30
N THR A 529 -12.45 -28.12 -13.42
CA THR A 529 -13.10 -28.24 -14.72
C THR A 529 -14.32 -29.20 -14.68
N VAL A 530 -14.81 -29.53 -13.49
CA VAL A 530 -15.93 -30.45 -13.30
C VAL A 530 -17.21 -29.61 -13.14
N TYR A 531 -17.65 -29.02 -14.24
CA TYR A 531 -18.94 -28.34 -14.39
C TYR A 531 -20.16 -29.26 -14.17
N ASN A 532 -19.99 -30.50 -13.72
CA ASN A 532 -21.06 -31.49 -13.59
C ASN A 532 -21.24 -32.11 -12.21
N LEU A 533 -20.64 -31.56 -11.17
CA LEU A 533 -21.07 -31.92 -9.82
C LEU A 533 -22.21 -30.97 -9.41
N SER A 534 -23.42 -31.45 -9.60
CA SER A 534 -24.60 -30.85 -9.01
C SER A 534 -24.36 -30.69 -7.50
N LEU A 535 -24.06 -29.47 -7.07
CA LEU A 535 -23.88 -29.07 -5.67
C LEU A 535 -25.11 -29.34 -4.78
N ILE A 536 -26.20 -29.79 -5.39
CA ILE A 536 -27.45 -30.23 -4.73
C ILE A 536 -27.21 -31.41 -3.77
N HIS A 537 -26.08 -32.10 -3.88
CA HIS A 537 -25.76 -33.28 -3.04
C HIS A 537 -24.78 -32.99 -1.89
N ILE A 538 -24.31 -31.77 -1.76
CA ILE A 538 -23.48 -31.35 -0.63
C ILE A 538 -24.32 -30.63 0.42
#